data_d5fdb6f7eae36b913522109b837f8343
#
_entry.id   d5fdb6f7eae36b913522109b837f8343
#
_cell.length_a   1.000
_cell.length_b   1.000
_cell.length_c   1.000
_cell.angle_alpha   90.00
_cell.angle_beta   90.00
_cell.angle_gamma   90.00
#
_symmetry.space_group_name_H-M   'P 1'
#
loop_
_entity.id
_entity.type
_entity.pdbx_description
1 polymer ?
#
loop_
_entity_poly.entity_id
_entity_poly.type
_entity_poly.pdbx_seq_one_letter_code
_entity_poly.pdbx_strand_id
1 'polypeptide(L)'
;MISDLILCYKVRKLFVIIITQKEEIRSQIYRKTRFILSIEKQIFLTNCSRIFLSRIESLLLANIHIRFMNKKHLFTLLFTLLVWTSCNNQQHFITDAAYRAEVENDFQAKQAALPNGDLFAVFNDQMTPEEREALTFMYAYMPIGDITDYSGDFYLKNIRSSFQARNEMPWGDSIPEDIFRHFVLPVRINNENLDESRMVFFDELKDRVKGLSLYDAVLEVNHWCHEKVIYTPSDGRTSSPLASVKTAYGRCGEESTFTVAALRSVGIPARQVYTPRWAHTDDNHAW
;
A
#
# COMPACT_ATOMS: atom_id res chain seq x y z
N MET A 1 34.52 -13.18 -22.03
CA MET A 1 34.86 -11.73 -21.88
C MET A 1 34.30 -10.84 -22.99
N ILE A 2 34.45 -11.14 -24.29
CA ILE A 2 33.87 -10.28 -25.36
C ILE A 2 32.36 -10.50 -25.51
N SER A 3 31.85 -11.71 -25.29
CA SER A 3 30.43 -12.04 -25.32
C SER A 3 29.62 -11.32 -24.24
N ASP A 4 30.20 -11.13 -23.07
CA ASP A 4 29.54 -10.49 -21.91
C ASP A 4 29.41 -8.98 -22.11
N LEU A 5 30.38 -8.35 -22.78
CA LEU A 5 30.32 -6.93 -23.14
C LEU A 5 29.23 -6.64 -24.19
N ILE A 6 29.04 -7.54 -25.15
CA ILE A 6 28.02 -7.41 -26.22
C ILE A 6 26.63 -7.61 -25.65
N LEU A 7 26.45 -8.50 -24.67
CA LEU A 7 25.19 -8.72 -23.98
C LEU A 7 24.80 -7.49 -23.14
N CYS A 8 25.75 -6.93 -22.39
CA CYS A 8 25.54 -5.74 -21.59
C CYS A 8 25.16 -4.51 -22.42
N TYR A 9 25.76 -4.34 -23.61
CA TYR A 9 25.43 -3.28 -24.56
C TYR A 9 24.02 -3.44 -25.16
N LYS A 10 23.63 -4.66 -25.52
CA LYS A 10 22.26 -4.95 -26.03
C LYS A 10 21.18 -4.72 -24.98
N VAL A 11 21.41 -5.12 -23.73
CA VAL A 11 20.50 -4.89 -22.61
C VAL A 11 20.35 -3.39 -22.32
N ARG A 12 21.45 -2.63 -22.34
CA ARG A 12 21.43 -1.17 -22.16
C ARG A 12 20.63 -0.46 -23.26
N LYS A 13 20.76 -0.91 -24.51
CA LYS A 13 20.01 -0.35 -25.66
C LYS A 13 18.51 -0.68 -25.58
N LEU A 14 18.16 -1.87 -25.13
CA LEU A 14 16.76 -2.27 -24.90
C LEU A 14 16.11 -1.45 -23.76
N PHE A 15 16.87 -1.20 -22.69
CA PHE A 15 16.41 -0.39 -21.55
C PHE A 15 16.14 1.07 -21.95
N VAL A 16 16.98 1.66 -22.79
CA VAL A 16 16.78 3.03 -23.30
C VAL A 16 15.53 3.10 -24.20
N ILE A 17 15.28 2.09 -25.04
CA ILE A 17 14.08 2.04 -25.90
C ILE A 17 12.80 1.92 -25.07
N ILE A 18 12.81 1.11 -24.01
CA ILE A 18 11.66 0.94 -23.11
C ILE A 18 11.38 2.24 -22.34
N ILE A 19 12.41 2.95 -21.91
CA ILE A 19 12.25 4.23 -21.19
C ILE A 19 11.69 5.31 -22.12
N THR A 20 12.18 5.41 -23.36
CA THR A 20 11.67 6.42 -24.32
C THR A 20 10.23 6.15 -24.76
N GLN A 21 9.85 4.91 -25.00
CA GLN A 21 8.44 4.55 -25.26
C GLN A 21 7.53 4.84 -24.05
N LYS A 22 8.01 4.62 -22.84
CA LYS A 22 7.25 4.90 -21.61
C LYS A 22 7.00 6.40 -21.40
N GLU A 23 7.96 7.25 -21.77
CA GLU A 23 7.79 8.70 -21.72
C GLU A 23 6.80 9.23 -22.77
N GLU A 24 6.80 8.64 -23.96
CA GLU A 24 5.87 9.01 -25.03
C GLU A 24 4.43 8.64 -24.71
N ILE A 25 4.20 7.44 -24.15
CA ILE A 25 2.91 7.00 -23.63
C ILE A 25 2.45 7.89 -22.46
N ARG A 26 3.36 8.24 -21.54
CA ARG A 26 3.09 9.13 -20.42
C ARG A 26 2.68 10.53 -20.89
N SER A 27 3.31 11.05 -21.93
CA SER A 27 2.97 12.36 -22.51
C SER A 27 1.60 12.37 -23.21
N GLN A 28 1.23 11.26 -23.85
CA GLN A 28 -0.10 11.11 -24.50
C GLN A 28 -1.23 10.97 -23.45
N ILE A 29 -0.98 10.20 -22.37
CA ILE A 29 -1.92 10.08 -21.24
C ILE A 29 -2.09 11.45 -20.58
N TYR A 30 -0.99 12.18 -20.31
CA TYR A 30 -1.05 13.51 -19.69
C TYR A 30 -1.84 14.53 -20.54
N ARG A 31 -1.71 14.51 -21.87
CA ARG A 31 -2.53 15.37 -22.77
C ARG A 31 -4.01 15.01 -22.75
N LYS A 32 -4.35 13.71 -22.75
CA LYS A 32 -5.74 13.25 -22.64
C LYS A 32 -6.37 13.61 -21.28
N THR A 33 -5.63 13.43 -20.20
CA THR A 33 -6.10 13.77 -18.84
C THR A 33 -6.32 15.26 -18.68
N ARG A 34 -5.45 16.11 -19.25
CA ARG A 34 -5.61 17.56 -19.23
C ARG A 34 -6.83 18.05 -20.02
N PHE A 35 -7.17 17.36 -21.12
CA PHE A 35 -8.37 17.64 -21.90
C PHE A 35 -9.66 17.25 -21.15
N ILE A 36 -9.66 16.09 -20.48
CA ILE A 36 -10.79 15.62 -19.65
C ILE A 36 -11.00 16.57 -18.47
N LEU A 37 -9.93 16.94 -17.75
CA LEU A 37 -9.98 17.91 -16.64
C LEU A 37 -10.46 19.30 -17.07
N SER A 38 -10.20 19.71 -18.32
CA SER A 38 -10.72 20.96 -18.88
C SER A 38 -12.23 20.90 -19.09
N ILE A 39 -12.75 19.75 -19.55
CA ILE A 39 -14.20 19.52 -19.73
C ILE A 39 -14.90 19.42 -18.37
N GLU A 40 -14.34 18.68 -17.42
CA GLU A 40 -14.90 18.59 -16.07
C GLU A 40 -14.92 19.94 -15.35
N LYS A 41 -13.88 20.76 -15.53
CA LYS A 41 -13.82 22.11 -14.97
C LYS A 41 -14.89 23.03 -15.57
N GLN A 42 -15.21 22.88 -16.86
CA GLN A 42 -16.30 23.63 -17.51
C GLN A 42 -17.68 23.15 -17.04
N ILE A 43 -17.89 21.84 -16.88
CA ILE A 43 -19.12 21.26 -16.33
C ILE A 43 -19.31 21.65 -14.85
N PHE A 44 -18.22 21.64 -14.07
CA PHE A 44 -18.22 22.05 -12.67
C PHE A 44 -18.58 23.53 -12.50
N LEU A 45 -18.05 24.42 -13.34
CA LEU A 45 -18.34 25.86 -13.30
C LEU A 45 -19.82 26.16 -13.67
N THR A 46 -20.42 25.42 -14.61
CA THR A 46 -21.85 25.57 -14.96
C THR A 46 -22.78 25.04 -13.87
N ASN A 47 -22.43 23.97 -13.18
CA ASN A 47 -23.19 23.44 -12.05
C ASN A 47 -22.99 24.30 -10.78
N CYS A 48 -21.78 24.82 -10.53
CA CYS A 48 -21.53 25.74 -9.42
C CYS A 48 -22.33 27.04 -9.53
N SER A 49 -22.51 27.58 -10.74
CA SER A 49 -23.32 28.81 -10.92
C SER A 49 -24.80 28.58 -10.61
N ARG A 50 -25.38 27.43 -10.94
CA ARG A 50 -26.77 27.10 -10.58
C ARG A 50 -26.96 26.87 -9.07
N ILE A 51 -26.02 26.19 -8.43
CA ILE A 51 -26.03 25.98 -6.97
C ILE A 51 -25.77 27.30 -6.24
N PHE A 52 -24.91 28.17 -6.77
CA PHE A 52 -24.61 29.47 -6.20
C PHE A 52 -25.82 30.43 -6.26
N LEU A 53 -26.55 30.45 -7.36
CA LEU A 53 -27.81 31.25 -7.51
C LEU A 53 -28.90 30.76 -6.54
N SER A 54 -29.12 29.46 -6.43
CA SER A 54 -30.12 28.91 -5.47
C SER A 54 -29.71 29.15 -4.00
N ARG A 55 -28.40 29.22 -3.70
CA ARG A 55 -27.90 29.58 -2.37
C ARG A 55 -28.00 31.08 -2.06
N ILE A 56 -27.87 31.93 -3.07
CA ILE A 56 -28.06 33.39 -2.88
C ILE A 56 -29.53 33.69 -2.58
N GLU A 57 -30.47 33.05 -3.23
CA GLU A 57 -31.91 33.20 -2.90
C GLU A 57 -32.23 32.71 -1.47
N SER A 58 -31.67 31.57 -1.06
CA SER A 58 -31.85 31.09 0.32
C SER A 58 -31.12 31.97 1.36
N LEU A 59 -29.99 32.58 1.01
CA LEU A 59 -29.27 33.55 1.87
C LEU A 59 -30.00 34.89 1.99
N LEU A 60 -30.69 35.34 0.93
CA LEU A 60 -31.52 36.55 0.98
C LEU A 60 -32.75 36.34 1.86
N LEU A 61 -33.38 35.16 1.79
CA LEU A 61 -34.50 34.79 2.72
C LEU A 61 -34.03 34.61 4.15
N ALA A 62 -32.80 34.07 4.36
CA ALA A 62 -32.22 33.95 5.71
C ALA A 62 -31.82 35.33 6.30
N ASN A 63 -31.39 36.29 5.49
CA ASN A 63 -31.08 37.66 5.96
C ASN A 63 -32.32 38.42 6.51
N ILE A 64 -33.51 38.11 6.02
CA ILE A 64 -34.76 38.69 6.54
C ILE A 64 -35.06 38.09 7.92
N HIS A 65 -34.75 36.80 8.13
CA HIS A 65 -34.98 36.12 9.44
C HIS A 65 -33.94 36.51 10.49
N ILE A 66 -32.70 36.78 10.10
CA ILE A 66 -31.58 37.15 11.02
C ILE A 66 -31.81 38.52 11.65
N ARG A 67 -32.53 39.44 10.98
CA ARG A 67 -32.84 40.76 11.52
C ARG A 67 -33.79 40.74 12.73
N PHE A 68 -34.48 39.62 12.98
CA PHE A 68 -35.37 39.39 14.11
C PHE A 68 -34.83 38.45 15.18
N MET A 69 -33.65 37.87 14.99
CA MET A 69 -33.04 36.93 15.95
C MET A 69 -32.26 37.67 17.05
N ASN A 70 -32.54 37.34 18.30
CA ASN A 70 -31.85 37.85 19.48
C ASN A 70 -30.35 37.41 19.41
N LYS A 71 -29.40 38.28 19.77
CA LYS A 71 -27.94 38.04 19.72
C LYS A 71 -27.50 36.70 20.31
N LYS A 72 -28.24 36.18 21.30
CA LYS A 72 -27.98 34.86 21.91
C LYS A 72 -28.24 33.69 20.97
N HIS A 73 -29.24 33.77 20.11
CA HIS A 73 -29.57 32.71 19.13
C HIS A 73 -28.62 32.74 17.93
N LEU A 74 -28.12 33.93 17.53
CA LEU A 74 -27.11 34.04 16.50
C LEU A 74 -25.77 33.40 16.93
N PHE A 75 -25.41 33.59 18.23
CA PHE A 75 -24.18 32.98 18.76
C PHE A 75 -24.27 31.45 18.86
N THR A 76 -25.44 30.91 19.25
CA THR A 76 -25.67 29.46 19.27
C THR A 76 -25.66 28.86 17.87
N LEU A 77 -26.22 29.55 16.88
CA LEU A 77 -26.22 29.07 15.49
C LEU A 77 -24.80 29.08 14.89
N LEU A 78 -24.01 30.12 15.14
CA LEU A 78 -22.60 30.21 14.74
C LEU A 78 -21.74 29.13 15.46
N PHE A 79 -22.01 28.88 16.74
CA PHE A 79 -21.29 27.85 17.49
C PHE A 79 -21.63 26.43 16.99
N THR A 80 -22.90 26.15 16.69
CA THR A 80 -23.29 24.85 16.10
C THR A 80 -22.76 24.67 14.70
N LEU A 81 -22.68 25.73 13.87
CA LEU A 81 -22.03 25.69 12.55
C LEU A 81 -20.52 25.44 12.66
N LEU A 82 -19.83 26.09 13.62
CA LEU A 82 -18.42 25.86 13.88
C LEU A 82 -18.13 24.44 14.40
N VAL A 83 -18.99 23.88 15.24
CA VAL A 83 -18.88 22.50 15.71
C VAL A 83 -19.15 21.50 14.58
N TRP A 84 -20.06 21.79 13.66
CA TRP A 84 -20.36 20.94 12.50
C TRP A 84 -19.24 20.95 11.45
N THR A 85 -18.52 22.06 11.28
CA THR A 85 -17.38 22.14 10.34
C THR A 85 -16.11 21.51 10.91
N SER A 86 -16.04 21.28 12.25
CA SER A 86 -14.88 20.66 12.90
C SER A 86 -14.89 19.12 12.84
N CYS A 87 -15.93 18.48 12.33
CA CYS A 87 -16.14 17.03 12.47
C CYS A 87 -15.96 16.20 11.18
N ASN A 88 -15.10 16.60 10.21
CA ASN A 88 -14.92 15.72 9.06
C ASN A 88 -13.52 15.80 8.39
N ASN A 89 -12.47 15.86 9.19
CA ASN A 89 -11.13 15.55 8.66
C ASN A 89 -10.69 14.18 9.18
N GLN A 90 -11.48 13.15 8.92
CA GLN A 90 -11.04 11.78 9.16
C GLN A 90 -9.96 11.46 8.15
N GLN A 91 -8.74 11.34 8.62
CA GLN A 91 -7.64 10.92 7.77
C GLN A 91 -7.87 9.47 7.35
N HIS A 92 -7.93 9.23 6.05
CA HIS A 92 -8.13 7.92 5.48
C HIS A 92 -6.81 7.35 4.96
N PHE A 93 -6.57 6.08 5.23
CA PHE A 93 -5.44 5.37 4.64
C PHE A 93 -5.62 5.20 3.13
N ILE A 94 -6.78 4.71 2.69
CA ILE A 94 -7.13 4.62 1.27
C ILE A 94 -7.69 5.98 0.83
N THR A 95 -6.89 6.75 0.11
CA THR A 95 -7.21 8.14 -0.24
C THR A 95 -8.33 8.25 -1.30
N ASP A 96 -8.40 7.30 -2.24
CA ASP A 96 -9.48 7.24 -3.24
C ASP A 96 -10.78 6.73 -2.60
N ALA A 97 -11.79 7.59 -2.51
CA ALA A 97 -13.07 7.27 -1.89
C ALA A 97 -13.87 6.20 -2.65
N ALA A 98 -13.75 6.15 -3.98
CA ALA A 98 -14.46 5.14 -4.79
C ALA A 98 -13.83 3.76 -4.57
N TYR A 99 -12.50 3.69 -4.60
CA TYR A 99 -11.78 2.46 -4.34
C TYR A 99 -11.96 1.99 -2.87
N ARG A 100 -11.99 2.89 -1.91
CA ARG A 100 -12.28 2.54 -0.50
C ARG A 100 -13.66 1.90 -0.34
N ALA A 101 -14.67 2.40 -1.07
CA ALA A 101 -16.01 1.80 -1.07
C ALA A 101 -16.01 0.42 -1.76
N GLU A 102 -15.22 0.22 -2.81
CA GLU A 102 -15.04 -1.08 -3.46
C GLU A 102 -14.42 -2.08 -2.50
N VAL A 103 -13.33 -1.73 -1.81
CA VAL A 103 -12.67 -2.56 -0.80
C VAL A 103 -13.63 -2.97 0.31
N GLU A 104 -14.45 -2.04 0.78
CA GLU A 104 -15.46 -2.34 1.82
C GLU A 104 -16.52 -3.33 1.31
N ASN A 105 -17.00 -3.17 0.08
CA ASN A 105 -17.94 -4.11 -0.53
C ASN A 105 -17.34 -5.52 -0.71
N ASP A 106 -16.09 -5.60 -1.15
CA ASP A 106 -15.38 -6.87 -1.32
C ASP A 106 -15.13 -7.56 0.03
N PHE A 107 -14.81 -6.80 1.06
CA PHE A 107 -14.68 -7.30 2.42
C PHE A 107 -16.01 -7.86 2.94
N GLN A 108 -17.12 -7.14 2.79
CA GLN A 108 -18.43 -7.58 3.21
C GLN A 108 -18.88 -8.86 2.46
N ALA A 109 -18.59 -8.92 1.16
CA ALA A 109 -18.86 -10.12 0.36
C ALA A 109 -18.06 -11.33 0.87
N LYS A 110 -16.77 -11.15 1.20
CA LYS A 110 -15.95 -12.21 1.77
C LYS A 110 -16.41 -12.61 3.17
N GLN A 111 -16.79 -11.67 4.01
CA GLN A 111 -17.33 -11.94 5.34
C GLN A 111 -18.63 -12.74 5.26
N ALA A 112 -19.52 -12.41 4.32
CA ALA A 112 -20.75 -13.16 4.09
C ALA A 112 -20.50 -14.57 3.57
N ALA A 113 -19.43 -14.78 2.79
CA ALA A 113 -19.04 -16.09 2.27
C ALA A 113 -18.38 -17.00 3.33
N LEU A 114 -17.87 -16.41 4.43
CA LEU A 114 -17.21 -17.12 5.53
C LEU A 114 -18.03 -16.93 6.83
N PRO A 115 -19.05 -17.76 7.08
CA PRO A 115 -20.05 -17.51 8.15
C PRO A 115 -19.51 -17.67 9.57
N ASN A 116 -18.29 -18.17 9.78
CA ASN A 116 -17.67 -18.25 11.10
C ASN A 116 -17.20 -16.84 11.53
N GLY A 117 -17.95 -16.18 12.40
CA GLY A 117 -17.70 -14.83 12.89
C GLY A 117 -16.37 -14.66 13.64
N ASP A 118 -15.83 -15.71 14.24
CA ASP A 118 -14.56 -15.69 14.96
C ASP A 118 -13.37 -15.33 14.06
N LEU A 119 -13.45 -15.65 12.76
CA LEU A 119 -12.44 -15.28 11.78
C LEU A 119 -12.28 -13.75 11.63
N PHE A 120 -13.30 -13.00 12.00
CA PHE A 120 -13.35 -11.53 11.90
C PHE A 120 -13.36 -10.83 13.27
N ALA A 121 -13.12 -11.58 14.36
CA ALA A 121 -13.21 -11.03 15.72
C ALA A 121 -12.28 -9.84 15.97
N VAL A 122 -11.13 -9.80 15.31
CA VAL A 122 -10.14 -8.71 15.38
C VAL A 122 -10.74 -7.34 15.04
N PHE A 123 -11.78 -7.28 14.23
CA PHE A 123 -12.46 -6.02 13.89
C PHE A 123 -13.23 -5.39 15.07
N ASN A 124 -13.39 -6.10 16.20
CA ASN A 124 -13.93 -5.58 17.45
C ASN A 124 -12.86 -4.94 18.34
N ASP A 125 -11.56 -5.13 18.03
CA ASP A 125 -10.47 -4.59 18.82
C ASP A 125 -10.31 -3.08 18.61
N GLN A 126 -9.62 -2.45 19.56
CA GLN A 126 -9.26 -1.04 19.42
C GLN A 126 -8.16 -0.87 18.35
N MET A 127 -8.49 -0.09 17.33
CA MET A 127 -7.59 0.27 16.25
C MET A 127 -7.92 1.67 15.71
N THR A 128 -6.92 2.30 15.09
CA THR A 128 -7.15 3.57 14.40
C THR A 128 -8.00 3.37 13.15
N PRO A 129 -8.65 4.42 12.62
CA PRO A 129 -9.36 4.33 11.34
C PRO A 129 -8.46 3.83 10.20
N GLU A 130 -7.20 4.26 10.17
CA GLU A 130 -6.22 3.84 9.17
C GLU A 130 -5.86 2.36 9.30
N GLU A 131 -5.63 1.87 10.52
CA GLU A 131 -5.40 0.44 10.80
C GLU A 131 -6.60 -0.39 10.36
N ARG A 132 -7.82 0.08 10.61
CA ARG A 132 -9.06 -0.59 10.20
C ARG A 132 -9.17 -0.68 8.67
N GLU A 133 -8.93 0.41 7.95
CA GLU A 133 -8.98 0.41 6.49
C GLU A 133 -7.91 -0.53 5.89
N ALA A 134 -6.69 -0.53 6.45
CA ALA A 134 -5.62 -1.42 6.05
C ALA A 134 -5.97 -2.90 6.31
N LEU A 135 -6.57 -3.20 7.46
CA LEU A 135 -7.02 -4.55 7.80
C LEU A 135 -8.18 -4.99 6.90
N THR A 136 -9.15 -4.10 6.63
CA THR A 136 -10.25 -4.35 5.70
C THR A 136 -9.72 -4.71 4.31
N PHE A 137 -8.77 -3.93 3.80
CA PHE A 137 -8.10 -4.21 2.52
C PHE A 137 -7.43 -5.59 2.53
N MET A 138 -6.65 -5.91 3.58
CA MET A 138 -5.99 -7.21 3.66
C MET A 138 -7.00 -8.36 3.67
N TYR A 139 -8.03 -8.28 4.49
CA TYR A 139 -9.06 -9.32 4.59
C TYR A 139 -9.89 -9.46 3.33
N ALA A 140 -10.16 -8.37 2.61
CA ALA A 140 -10.85 -8.43 1.32
C ALA A 140 -10.09 -9.27 0.29
N TYR A 141 -8.75 -9.16 0.26
CA TYR A 141 -7.96 -9.71 -0.85
C TYR A 141 -6.99 -10.85 -0.48
N MET A 142 -6.73 -11.10 0.81
CA MET A 142 -5.88 -12.23 1.19
C MET A 142 -6.54 -13.59 0.89
N PRO A 143 -5.75 -14.67 0.67
CA PRO A 143 -6.27 -16.02 0.53
C PRO A 143 -7.11 -16.46 1.73
N ILE A 144 -8.11 -17.30 1.49
CA ILE A 144 -8.97 -17.85 2.57
C ILE A 144 -8.13 -18.65 3.58
N GLY A 145 -7.14 -19.43 3.12
CA GLY A 145 -6.23 -20.16 4.00
C GLY A 145 -5.51 -19.23 4.99
N ASP A 146 -5.13 -18.02 4.58
CA ASP A 146 -4.49 -17.07 5.47
C ASP A 146 -5.44 -16.58 6.57
N ILE A 147 -6.72 -16.38 6.25
CA ILE A 147 -7.74 -16.01 7.25
C ILE A 147 -7.96 -17.12 8.28
N THR A 148 -7.84 -18.38 7.87
CA THR A 148 -8.11 -19.54 8.73
C THR A 148 -6.89 -19.99 9.53
N ASP A 149 -5.71 -19.86 8.97
CA ASP A 149 -4.47 -20.41 9.55
C ASP A 149 -3.78 -19.44 10.53
N TYR A 150 -4.09 -18.13 10.44
CA TYR A 150 -3.47 -17.10 11.28
C TYR A 150 -4.51 -16.23 11.97
N SER A 151 -4.19 -15.81 13.21
CA SER A 151 -5.10 -14.98 13.99
C SER A 151 -5.19 -13.56 13.43
N GLY A 152 -6.32 -12.89 13.67
CA GLY A 152 -6.48 -11.49 13.32
C GLY A 152 -5.44 -10.58 13.99
N ASP A 153 -5.06 -10.89 15.22
CA ASP A 153 -3.99 -10.23 15.96
C ASP A 153 -2.64 -10.26 15.22
N PHE A 154 -2.32 -11.37 14.57
CA PHE A 154 -1.12 -11.49 13.76
C PHE A 154 -1.13 -10.43 12.63
N TYR A 155 -2.24 -10.27 11.93
CA TYR A 155 -2.36 -9.27 10.87
C TYR A 155 -2.33 -7.84 11.40
N LEU A 156 -3.00 -7.57 12.52
CA LEU A 156 -3.01 -6.24 13.13
C LEU A 156 -1.60 -5.82 13.58
N LYS A 157 -0.82 -6.73 14.16
CA LYS A 157 0.60 -6.49 14.49
C LYS A 157 1.44 -6.18 13.24
N ASN A 158 1.25 -6.92 12.16
CA ASN A 158 1.95 -6.68 10.89
C ASN A 158 1.58 -5.32 10.28
N ILE A 159 0.32 -4.90 10.35
CA ILE A 159 -0.15 -3.58 9.91
C ILE A 159 0.53 -2.47 10.73
N ARG A 160 0.51 -2.60 12.06
CA ARG A 160 1.15 -1.63 12.97
C ARG A 160 2.65 -1.50 12.70
N SER A 161 3.35 -2.62 12.51
CA SER A 161 4.75 -2.60 12.12
C SER A 161 4.99 -1.93 10.76
N SER A 162 4.09 -2.13 9.79
CA SER A 162 4.18 -1.46 8.48
C SER A 162 4.00 0.05 8.59
N PHE A 163 3.03 0.52 9.38
CA PHE A 163 2.84 1.95 9.63
C PHE A 163 3.97 2.53 10.47
N GLN A 164 4.51 1.78 11.43
CA GLN A 164 5.71 2.17 12.16
C GLN A 164 6.90 2.40 11.20
N ALA A 165 7.17 1.45 10.32
CA ALA A 165 8.21 1.59 9.31
C ALA A 165 7.97 2.81 8.40
N ARG A 166 6.73 3.05 7.98
CA ARG A 166 6.35 4.23 7.18
C ARG A 166 6.65 5.54 7.91
N ASN A 167 6.38 5.59 9.21
CA ASN A 167 6.57 6.80 10.01
C ASN A 167 8.04 7.05 10.40
N GLU A 168 8.82 5.98 10.60
CA GLU A 168 10.19 6.08 11.10
C GLU A 168 11.25 6.15 10.01
N MET A 169 10.98 5.60 8.81
CA MET A 169 11.96 5.55 7.73
C MET A 169 11.92 6.81 6.86
N PRO A 170 13.08 7.32 6.39
CA PRO A 170 13.17 8.57 5.64
C PRO A 170 12.37 8.60 4.34
N TRP A 171 12.08 7.45 3.75
CA TRP A 171 11.32 7.31 2.49
C TRP A 171 9.81 7.12 2.69
N GLY A 172 9.32 6.99 3.92
CA GLY A 172 7.93 6.62 4.19
C GLY A 172 6.91 7.56 3.56
N ASP A 173 7.12 8.86 3.66
CA ASP A 173 6.25 9.89 3.06
C ASP A 173 6.37 9.96 1.53
N SER A 174 7.50 9.50 0.96
CA SER A 174 7.73 9.52 -0.48
C SER A 174 7.07 8.36 -1.23
N ILE A 175 6.64 7.33 -0.52
CA ILE A 175 6.00 6.15 -1.11
C ILE A 175 4.50 6.42 -1.23
N PRO A 176 3.94 6.45 -2.47
CA PRO A 176 2.50 6.64 -2.68
C PRO A 176 1.67 5.58 -1.96
N GLU A 177 0.48 5.94 -1.52
CA GLU A 177 -0.40 5.07 -0.74
C GLU A 177 -0.74 3.77 -1.48
N ASP A 178 -1.05 3.84 -2.76
CA ASP A 178 -1.35 2.67 -3.60
C ASP A 178 -0.16 1.70 -3.70
N ILE A 179 1.06 2.23 -3.83
CA ILE A 179 2.30 1.43 -3.83
C ILE A 179 2.54 0.80 -2.46
N PHE A 180 2.36 1.56 -1.39
CA PHE A 180 2.50 1.05 -0.03
C PHE A 180 1.49 -0.07 0.24
N ARG A 181 0.24 0.13 -0.10
CA ARG A 181 -0.87 -0.80 0.09
C ARG A 181 -0.67 -2.12 -0.63
N HIS A 182 -0.10 -2.10 -1.83
CA HIS A 182 0.08 -3.32 -2.64
C HIS A 182 1.44 -4.00 -2.45
N PHE A 183 2.49 -3.27 -2.06
CA PHE A 183 3.87 -3.79 -2.10
C PHE A 183 4.63 -3.71 -0.77
N VAL A 184 4.06 -3.08 0.27
CA VAL A 184 4.62 -3.07 1.62
C VAL A 184 3.68 -3.78 2.60
N LEU A 185 2.40 -3.40 2.60
CA LEU A 185 1.40 -3.85 3.56
C LEU A 185 1.18 -5.37 3.57
N PRO A 186 1.05 -6.09 2.42
CA PRO A 186 0.78 -7.51 2.41
C PRO A 186 1.89 -8.31 3.09
N VAL A 187 1.51 -9.30 3.91
CA VAL A 187 2.45 -10.19 4.59
C VAL A 187 2.92 -11.28 3.65
N ARG A 188 1.99 -11.95 2.97
CA ARG A 188 2.28 -13.04 2.04
C ARG A 188 3.04 -12.56 0.81
N ILE A 189 4.02 -13.35 0.39
CA ILE A 189 4.89 -13.07 -0.76
C ILE A 189 4.73 -14.15 -1.83
N ASN A 190 4.74 -15.44 -1.42
CA ASN A 190 4.60 -16.61 -2.27
C ASN A 190 3.64 -17.61 -1.61
N ASN A 191 4.04 -18.87 -1.44
CA ASN A 191 3.28 -19.94 -0.79
C ASN A 191 3.91 -20.40 0.54
N GLU A 192 4.77 -19.58 1.13
CA GLU A 192 5.42 -19.82 2.41
C GLU A 192 4.42 -19.83 3.57
N ASN A 193 4.79 -20.48 4.67
CA ASN A 193 4.11 -20.21 5.93
C ASN A 193 4.46 -18.78 6.39
N LEU A 194 3.46 -18.06 6.88
CA LEU A 194 3.71 -16.73 7.45
C LEU A 194 4.30 -16.86 8.85
N ASP A 195 5.14 -15.89 9.21
CA ASP A 195 5.78 -15.80 10.51
C ASP A 195 5.95 -14.34 10.96
N GLU A 196 6.53 -14.13 12.13
CA GLU A 196 6.75 -12.80 12.74
C GLU A 196 7.97 -12.05 12.14
N SER A 197 8.43 -12.43 10.95
CA SER A 197 9.63 -11.88 10.32
C SER A 197 9.61 -10.37 10.18
N ARG A 198 8.44 -9.77 9.91
CA ARG A 198 8.33 -8.32 9.74
C ARG A 198 8.84 -7.56 10.96
N MET A 199 8.42 -7.93 12.14
CA MET A 199 8.84 -7.29 13.39
C MET A 199 10.32 -7.56 13.70
N VAL A 200 10.74 -8.81 13.56
CA VAL A 200 12.14 -9.23 13.80
C VAL A 200 13.09 -8.51 12.85
N PHE A 201 12.78 -8.46 11.56
CA PHE A 201 13.64 -7.82 10.56
C PHE A 201 13.63 -6.30 10.68
N PHE A 202 12.49 -5.70 11.04
CA PHE A 202 12.45 -4.27 11.34
C PHE A 202 13.42 -3.91 12.46
N ASP A 203 13.40 -4.67 13.55
CA ASP A 203 14.28 -4.40 14.69
C ASP A 203 15.78 -4.59 14.36
N GLU A 204 16.13 -5.54 13.49
CA GLU A 204 17.52 -5.73 13.06
C GLU A 204 17.97 -4.68 12.02
N LEU A 205 17.08 -4.20 11.16
CA LEU A 205 17.43 -3.37 10.00
C LEU A 205 17.27 -1.88 10.23
N LYS A 206 16.32 -1.44 11.08
CA LYS A 206 15.96 -0.03 11.23
C LYS A 206 17.16 0.89 11.46
N ASP A 207 18.08 0.52 12.32
CA ASP A 207 19.26 1.33 12.64
C ASP A 207 20.34 1.27 11.56
N ARG A 208 20.39 0.17 10.78
CA ARG A 208 21.30 0.03 9.63
C ARG A 208 20.92 0.92 8.46
N VAL A 209 19.63 1.16 8.26
CA VAL A 209 19.12 1.82 7.06
C VAL A 209 18.61 3.26 7.28
N LYS A 210 18.29 3.66 8.49
CA LYS A 210 17.64 4.94 8.82
C LYS A 210 18.38 6.18 8.31
N GLY A 211 19.69 6.15 8.22
CA GLY A 211 20.52 7.26 7.75
C GLY A 211 20.82 7.25 6.24
N LEU A 212 20.28 6.30 5.50
CA LEU A 212 20.60 6.06 4.10
C LEU A 212 19.55 6.67 3.16
N SER A 213 19.95 6.90 1.89
CA SER A 213 18.98 7.11 0.82
C SER A 213 18.19 5.83 0.55
N LEU A 214 17.01 5.95 -0.10
CA LEU A 214 16.22 4.76 -0.47
C LEU A 214 17.04 3.76 -1.30
N TYR A 215 17.85 4.25 -2.24
CA TYR A 215 18.70 3.40 -3.08
C TYR A 215 19.75 2.65 -2.25
N ASP A 216 20.47 3.37 -1.37
CA ASP A 216 21.50 2.78 -0.52
C ASP A 216 20.89 1.83 0.53
N ALA A 217 19.69 2.13 1.02
CA ALA A 217 18.96 1.25 1.92
C ALA A 217 18.58 -0.08 1.26
N VAL A 218 18.15 -0.06 0.00
CA VAL A 218 17.90 -1.30 -0.78
C VAL A 218 19.17 -2.14 -0.90
N LEU A 219 20.30 -1.52 -1.20
CA LEU A 219 21.59 -2.21 -1.28
C LEU A 219 22.01 -2.79 0.07
N GLU A 220 21.83 -2.03 1.14
CA GLU A 220 22.16 -2.46 2.50
C GLU A 220 21.28 -3.63 2.97
N VAL A 221 19.98 -3.59 2.70
CA VAL A 221 19.07 -4.72 2.98
C VAL A 221 19.49 -5.95 2.18
N ASN A 222 19.83 -5.79 0.89
CA ASN A 222 20.31 -6.91 0.09
C ASN A 222 21.62 -7.48 0.64
N HIS A 223 22.53 -6.63 1.09
CA HIS A 223 23.78 -7.05 1.75
C HIS A 223 23.49 -7.83 3.03
N TRP A 224 22.62 -7.31 3.89
CA TRP A 224 22.16 -8.01 5.10
C TRP A 224 21.54 -9.37 4.79
N CYS A 225 20.78 -9.48 3.70
CA CYS A 225 20.21 -10.76 3.27
C CYS A 225 21.31 -11.80 2.97
N HIS A 226 22.40 -11.39 2.30
CA HIS A 226 23.55 -12.27 2.03
C HIS A 226 24.34 -12.66 3.29
N GLU A 227 24.29 -11.86 4.33
CA GLU A 227 24.89 -12.23 5.63
C GLU A 227 24.11 -13.37 6.31
N LYS A 228 22.82 -13.51 6.03
CA LYS A 228 21.90 -14.43 6.72
C LYS A 228 21.64 -15.72 5.95
N VAL A 229 21.52 -15.65 4.64
CA VAL A 229 21.06 -16.76 3.78
C VAL A 229 21.97 -16.86 2.55
N ILE A 230 22.43 -18.07 2.24
CA ILE A 230 23.20 -18.37 1.05
C ILE A 230 22.40 -19.31 0.13
N TYR A 231 22.62 -19.18 -1.18
CA TYR A 231 21.96 -20.04 -2.15
C TYR A 231 22.36 -21.51 -1.96
N THR A 232 21.40 -22.35 -1.70
CA THR A 232 21.56 -23.80 -1.63
C THR A 232 20.24 -24.45 -2.03
N PRO A 233 20.25 -25.49 -2.86
CA PRO A 233 19.04 -26.24 -3.17
C PRO A 233 18.35 -26.75 -1.89
N SER A 234 17.04 -26.54 -1.83
CA SER A 234 16.20 -26.94 -0.70
C SER A 234 15.07 -27.87 -1.19
N ASP A 235 14.11 -28.16 -0.33
CA ASP A 235 12.94 -28.98 -0.68
C ASP A 235 11.93 -28.23 -1.58
N GLY A 236 10.84 -28.89 -1.97
CA GLY A 236 9.85 -28.35 -2.92
C GLY A 236 8.99 -27.23 -2.37
N ARG A 237 8.91 -27.05 -1.04
CA ARG A 237 8.09 -26.02 -0.39
C ARG A 237 8.93 -24.82 -0.01
N THR A 238 8.45 -23.61 -0.30
CA THR A 238 9.09 -22.38 0.11
C THR A 238 9.04 -22.24 1.64
N SER A 239 10.20 -22.11 2.27
CA SER A 239 10.31 -21.88 3.70
C SER A 239 9.88 -20.47 4.08
N SER A 240 9.40 -20.28 5.30
CA SER A 240 9.12 -18.95 5.83
C SER A 240 10.41 -18.13 5.98
N PRO A 241 10.34 -16.78 6.00
CA PRO A 241 11.51 -15.94 6.13
C PRO A 241 12.38 -16.25 7.35
N LEU A 242 11.78 -16.45 8.53
CA LEU A 242 12.55 -16.82 9.74
C LEU A 242 13.10 -18.25 9.67
N ALA A 243 12.42 -19.16 9.00
CA ALA A 243 12.94 -20.51 8.78
C ALA A 243 14.19 -20.48 7.88
N SER A 244 14.18 -19.63 6.82
CA SER A 244 15.35 -19.45 5.95
C SER A 244 16.56 -18.88 6.71
N VAL A 245 16.34 -17.90 7.59
CA VAL A 245 17.39 -17.39 8.48
C VAL A 245 17.91 -18.49 9.42
N LYS A 246 17.01 -19.30 9.98
CA LYS A 246 17.38 -20.37 10.91
C LYS A 246 18.21 -21.47 10.25
N THR A 247 17.95 -21.76 8.98
CA THR A 247 18.72 -22.76 8.20
C THR A 247 19.95 -22.16 7.55
N ALA A 248 20.04 -20.82 7.43
CA ALA A 248 21.08 -20.06 6.75
C ALA A 248 21.23 -20.38 5.25
N TYR A 249 20.26 -21.04 4.63
CA TYR A 249 20.27 -21.32 3.20
C TYR A 249 18.85 -21.36 2.61
N GLY A 250 18.77 -21.20 1.28
CA GLY A 250 17.54 -21.33 0.50
C GLY A 250 17.85 -21.36 -1.00
N ARG A 251 16.91 -21.88 -1.80
CA ARG A 251 16.92 -21.72 -3.25
C ARG A 251 16.35 -20.34 -3.63
N CYS A 252 16.27 -20.02 -4.90
CA CYS A 252 15.77 -18.73 -5.42
C CYS A 252 14.39 -18.34 -4.84
N GLY A 253 13.49 -19.31 -4.60
CA GLY A 253 12.18 -19.08 -3.99
C GLY A 253 12.27 -18.55 -2.56
N GLU A 254 13.10 -19.17 -1.72
CA GLU A 254 13.34 -18.74 -0.35
C GLU A 254 14.11 -17.42 -0.29
N GLU A 255 15.22 -17.29 -1.05
CA GLU A 255 16.02 -16.05 -1.04
C GLU A 255 15.20 -14.83 -1.45
N SER A 256 14.40 -14.94 -2.52
CA SER A 256 13.55 -13.83 -2.96
C SER A 256 12.40 -13.55 -1.98
N THR A 257 11.76 -14.59 -1.39
CA THR A 257 10.74 -14.42 -0.35
C THR A 257 11.33 -13.73 0.88
N PHE A 258 12.49 -14.15 1.33
CA PHE A 258 13.21 -13.57 2.45
C PHE A 258 13.59 -12.10 2.18
N THR A 259 14.17 -11.82 1.01
CA THR A 259 14.56 -10.45 0.63
C THR A 259 13.35 -9.51 0.54
N VAL A 260 12.24 -9.96 -0.04
CA VAL A 260 11.01 -9.16 -0.08
C VAL A 260 10.46 -8.90 1.33
N ALA A 261 10.49 -9.91 2.22
CA ALA A 261 10.08 -9.72 3.61
C ALA A 261 10.95 -8.69 4.33
N ALA A 262 12.27 -8.75 4.13
CA ALA A 262 13.23 -7.81 4.71
C ALA A 262 13.00 -6.36 4.21
N LEU A 263 12.84 -6.16 2.90
CA LEU A 263 12.55 -4.85 2.32
C LEU A 263 11.22 -4.28 2.84
N ARG A 264 10.16 -5.09 2.85
CA ARG A 264 8.84 -4.67 3.36
C ARG A 264 8.86 -4.34 4.85
N SER A 265 9.71 -4.99 5.64
CA SER A 265 9.82 -4.73 7.08
C SER A 265 10.27 -3.30 7.38
N VAL A 266 11.12 -2.72 6.54
CA VAL A 266 11.57 -1.32 6.64
C VAL A 266 10.79 -0.37 5.72
N GLY A 267 9.61 -0.76 5.27
CA GLY A 267 8.72 0.09 4.49
C GLY A 267 9.11 0.27 3.03
N ILE A 268 10.02 -0.53 2.48
CA ILE A 268 10.44 -0.48 1.08
C ILE A 268 9.52 -1.37 0.23
N PRO A 269 8.86 -0.84 -0.82
CA PRO A 269 7.97 -1.61 -1.67
C PRO A 269 8.74 -2.69 -2.45
N ALA A 270 8.33 -3.93 -2.30
CA ALA A 270 8.93 -5.06 -2.99
C ALA A 270 7.92 -6.17 -3.30
N ARG A 271 8.17 -6.92 -4.35
CA ARG A 271 7.44 -8.15 -4.69
C ARG A 271 8.38 -9.15 -5.32
N GLN A 272 8.08 -10.43 -5.13
CA GLN A 272 8.74 -11.50 -5.86
C GLN A 272 8.27 -11.51 -7.32
N VAL A 273 9.18 -11.77 -8.24
CA VAL A 273 8.90 -12.05 -9.64
C VAL A 273 9.24 -13.52 -9.89
N TYR A 274 8.40 -14.20 -10.68
CA TYR A 274 8.56 -15.61 -10.99
C TYR A 274 8.46 -15.82 -12.49
N THR A 275 9.41 -16.57 -13.05
CA THR A 275 9.32 -17.12 -14.40
C THR A 275 9.19 -18.64 -14.32
N PRO A 276 8.14 -19.24 -14.90
CA PRO A 276 7.97 -20.70 -14.88
C PRO A 276 8.98 -21.41 -15.77
N ARG A 277 9.56 -20.71 -16.73
CA ARG A 277 10.53 -21.27 -17.69
C ARG A 277 11.41 -20.18 -18.27
N TRP A 278 12.73 -20.37 -18.25
CA TRP A 278 13.67 -19.52 -18.95
C TRP A 278 13.59 -19.76 -20.46
N ALA A 279 13.93 -18.73 -21.26
CA ALA A 279 13.90 -18.82 -22.72
C ALA A 279 14.87 -19.86 -23.31
N HIS A 280 15.90 -20.22 -22.58
CA HIS A 280 17.01 -21.07 -23.03
C HIS A 280 17.24 -22.31 -22.17
N THR A 281 16.40 -22.56 -21.17
CA THR A 281 16.45 -23.73 -20.30
C THR A 281 15.04 -24.07 -19.76
N ASP A 282 14.80 -25.33 -19.50
CA ASP A 282 13.54 -25.81 -18.92
C ASP A 282 13.43 -25.61 -17.40
N ASP A 283 14.18 -24.67 -16.88
CA ASP A 283 14.20 -24.36 -15.46
C ASP A 283 13.37 -23.11 -15.13
N ASN A 284 12.82 -23.06 -13.93
CA ASN A 284 12.11 -21.90 -13.41
C ASN A 284 13.04 -21.03 -12.54
N HIS A 285 12.64 -19.78 -12.30
CA HIS A 285 13.38 -18.89 -11.43
C HIS A 285 12.46 -17.89 -10.71
N ALA A 286 12.86 -17.53 -9.48
CA ALA A 286 12.24 -16.47 -8.69
C ALA A 286 13.31 -15.46 -8.23
N TRP A 287 12.98 -14.16 -8.25
CA TRP A 287 13.85 -13.08 -7.79
C TRP A 287 13.06 -11.91 -7.21
#